data_657a7d971b3691d6798b1e33e5569a62
#
_entry.id   657a7d971b3691d6798b1e33e5569a62
#
_cell.length_a   1.000
_cell.length_b   1.000
_cell.length_c   1.000
_cell.angle_alpha   90.00
_cell.angle_beta   90.00
_cell.angle_gamma   90.00
#
_symmetry.space_group_name_H-M   'P 1'
#
loop_
_entity.id
_entity.type
_entity.pdbx_description
1 polymer ?
#
loop_
_entity_poly.entity_id
_entity_poly.type
_entity_poly.pdbx_seq_one_letter_code
_entity_poly.pdbx_strand_id
1 'polypeptide(L)'
;YNKKFDYEFEIEKELVKPILGEKEVSKYCNMKIKNYVLFPYHRINNKMEIVDIKYIENNLPLTKKYLENFEKEIKGREKGKMSNRQDWYAYIYPKNLDKFDSSKIMTREISLGCNMTYDSEGKIYHNTKVYSFVKNKKFNVDDKFYLALLNSKVMWFFIKNTGSEYSGGYYVFKTNYLKPFPLPEIPDNAEMFIEKADKMLFLNKNLQELSQKFQRLLTRKFELEKLTTKLQEWYLLEFSEFVKELKKSKIKLSLKEEMEWEEIFLENKEEAEKIKNEIEMTDKEIDRMVYELYGLSEEEVRVVES
;
A
#
# COMPACT_ATOMS: atom_id res chain seq x y z
N TYR A 1 -3.81 20.72 0.39
CA TYR A 1 -2.56 21.26 0.93
C TYR A 1 -1.35 20.72 0.18
N ASN A 2 -0.47 21.61 -0.24
CA ASN A 2 0.80 21.26 -0.89
C ASN A 2 1.94 21.43 0.13
N LYS A 3 2.47 20.31 0.63
CA LYS A 3 3.51 20.30 1.67
C LYS A 3 4.83 20.94 1.24
N LYS A 4 5.15 20.91 -0.04
CA LYS A 4 6.42 21.48 -0.55
C LYS A 4 6.43 23.00 -0.49
N PHE A 5 5.25 23.61 -0.68
CA PHE A 5 5.12 25.06 -0.76
C PHE A 5 4.36 25.65 0.43
N ASP A 6 3.99 24.80 1.40
CA ASP A 6 3.20 25.19 2.60
C ASP A 6 1.96 26.02 2.23
N TYR A 7 1.18 25.51 1.29
CA TYR A 7 0.07 26.23 0.68
C TYR A 7 -1.20 25.40 0.62
N GLU A 8 -2.31 25.96 1.10
CA GLU A 8 -3.66 25.41 0.95
C GLU A 8 -4.32 25.97 -0.31
N PHE A 9 -5.01 25.10 -1.05
CA PHE A 9 -5.72 25.47 -2.27
C PHE A 9 -6.90 24.54 -2.51
N GLU A 10 -7.85 25.05 -3.24
CA GLU A 10 -8.95 24.29 -3.80
C GLU A 10 -8.60 23.87 -5.24
N ILE A 11 -9.07 22.73 -5.67
CA ILE A 11 -8.85 22.18 -7.01
C ILE A 11 -10.02 21.29 -7.40
N GLU A 12 -10.38 21.27 -8.68
CA GLU A 12 -11.38 20.34 -9.19
C GLU A 12 -10.89 18.88 -9.09
N LYS A 13 -11.80 17.98 -8.75
CA LYS A 13 -11.48 16.56 -8.59
C LYS A 13 -11.18 15.83 -9.89
N GLU A 14 -11.55 16.40 -11.03
CA GLU A 14 -11.45 15.77 -12.34
C GLU A 14 -10.03 15.32 -12.67
N LEU A 15 -9.05 16.19 -12.43
CA LEU A 15 -7.64 15.92 -12.71
C LEU A 15 -6.84 15.52 -11.47
N VAL A 16 -7.52 15.13 -10.40
CA VAL A 16 -6.86 14.72 -9.14
C VAL A 16 -7.07 13.25 -8.89
N LYS A 17 -5.99 12.51 -8.69
CA LYS A 17 -6.01 11.07 -8.44
C LYS A 17 -5.39 10.74 -7.09
N PRO A 18 -5.98 9.79 -6.34
CA PRO A 18 -5.38 9.29 -5.11
C PRO A 18 -4.05 8.60 -5.40
N ILE A 19 -3.00 8.92 -4.62
CA ILE A 19 -1.67 8.36 -4.83
C ILE A 19 -1.13 7.76 -3.54
N LEU A 20 -0.49 6.59 -3.66
CA LEU A 20 0.26 5.93 -2.60
C LEU A 20 1.76 6.05 -2.80
N GLY A 21 2.47 6.14 -1.68
CA GLY A 21 3.90 5.84 -1.58
C GLY A 21 4.15 4.46 -0.98
N GLU A 22 5.40 4.12 -0.80
CA GLU A 22 5.80 2.82 -0.26
C GLU A 22 5.28 2.55 1.16
N LYS A 23 5.13 3.59 1.99
CA LYS A 23 4.73 3.44 3.40
C LYS A 23 3.29 2.99 3.59
N GLU A 24 2.45 3.23 2.59
CA GLU A 24 1.04 2.88 2.60
C GLU A 24 0.74 1.48 2.04
N VAL A 25 1.77 0.78 1.53
CA VAL A 25 1.64 -0.58 0.96
C VAL A 25 2.20 -1.60 1.94
N SER A 26 1.44 -2.60 2.29
CA SER A 26 1.84 -3.77 3.10
C SER A 26 1.01 -5.00 2.73
N LYS A 27 1.44 -6.17 3.16
CA LYS A 27 0.82 -7.46 2.85
C LYS A 27 -0.68 -7.44 3.14
N TYR A 28 -1.51 -7.63 2.12
CA TYR A 28 -2.98 -7.62 2.18
C TYR A 28 -3.60 -6.38 2.85
N CYS A 29 -2.90 -5.25 2.92
CA CYS A 29 -3.43 -4.10 3.64
C CYS A 29 -4.62 -3.44 2.94
N ASN A 30 -5.51 -2.86 3.73
CA ASN A 30 -6.46 -1.88 3.25
C ASN A 30 -5.77 -0.52 3.08
N MET A 31 -5.59 -0.10 1.84
CA MET A 31 -4.81 1.09 1.49
C MET A 31 -5.51 2.38 1.92
N LYS A 32 -4.83 3.18 2.74
CA LYS A 32 -5.32 4.49 3.18
C LYS A 32 -4.79 5.59 2.29
N ILE A 33 -5.69 6.26 1.61
CA ILE A 33 -5.35 7.41 0.79
C ILE A 33 -5.14 8.63 1.69
N LYS A 34 -3.94 9.18 1.67
CA LYS A 34 -3.56 10.41 2.38
C LYS A 34 -3.12 11.52 1.43
N ASN A 35 -2.72 11.14 0.23
CA ASN A 35 -2.16 12.07 -0.73
C ASN A 35 -2.87 11.93 -2.07
N TYR A 36 -2.84 13.03 -2.81
CA TYR A 36 -3.38 13.10 -4.16
C TYR A 36 -2.33 13.68 -5.09
N VAL A 37 -2.44 13.36 -6.37
CA VAL A 37 -1.57 13.88 -7.43
C VAL A 37 -2.41 14.56 -8.49
N LEU A 38 -1.95 15.69 -9.00
CA LEU A 38 -2.50 16.27 -10.22
C LEU A 38 -2.08 15.38 -11.40
N PHE A 39 -3.08 14.80 -12.06
CA PHE A 39 -2.92 13.90 -13.19
C PHE A 39 -3.60 14.50 -14.42
N PRO A 40 -2.91 15.38 -15.18
CA PRO A 40 -3.50 16.14 -16.26
C PRO A 40 -3.62 15.30 -17.55
N TYR A 41 -4.19 14.10 -17.41
CA TYR A 41 -4.42 13.18 -18.53
C TYR A 41 -5.81 12.61 -18.46
N HIS A 42 -6.39 12.35 -19.62
CA HIS A 42 -7.66 11.66 -19.79
C HIS A 42 -7.53 10.54 -20.82
N ARG A 43 -8.48 9.62 -20.79
CA ARG A 43 -8.48 8.48 -21.70
C ARG A 43 -9.31 8.82 -22.95
N ILE A 44 -8.65 8.86 -24.12
CA ILE A 44 -9.29 9.01 -25.43
C ILE A 44 -8.91 7.78 -26.26
N ASN A 45 -9.90 7.08 -26.83
CA ASN A 45 -9.69 5.92 -27.71
C ASN A 45 -8.68 4.89 -27.12
N ASN A 46 -8.82 4.56 -25.83
CA ASN A 46 -7.93 3.65 -25.08
C ASN A 46 -6.48 4.13 -24.89
N LYS A 47 -6.17 5.38 -25.21
CA LYS A 47 -4.85 6.01 -24.94
C LYS A 47 -5.00 7.09 -23.89
N MET A 48 -3.96 7.27 -23.08
CA MET A 48 -3.87 8.41 -22.18
C MET A 48 -3.28 9.60 -22.92
N GLU A 49 -4.05 10.66 -23.02
CA GLU A 49 -3.67 11.91 -23.66
C GLU A 49 -3.66 13.04 -22.64
N ILE A 50 -2.79 14.01 -22.85
CA ILE A 50 -2.77 15.20 -21.99
C ILE A 50 -4.03 16.02 -22.21
N VAL A 51 -4.63 16.52 -21.15
CA VAL A 51 -5.75 17.44 -21.21
C VAL A 51 -5.28 18.77 -21.79
N ASP A 52 -5.94 19.28 -22.82
CA ASP A 52 -5.60 20.55 -23.45
C ASP A 52 -5.67 21.71 -22.46
N ILE A 53 -4.68 22.60 -22.50
CA ILE A 53 -4.63 23.76 -21.60
C ILE A 53 -5.87 24.65 -21.72
N LYS A 54 -6.40 24.81 -22.92
CA LYS A 54 -7.62 25.59 -23.14
C LYS A 54 -8.85 24.96 -22.48
N TYR A 55 -8.90 23.60 -22.42
CA TYR A 55 -9.95 22.94 -21.67
C TYR A 55 -9.83 23.27 -20.17
N ILE A 56 -8.62 23.19 -19.62
CA ILE A 56 -8.36 23.56 -18.22
C ILE A 56 -8.76 25.02 -17.97
N GLU A 57 -8.36 25.94 -18.85
CA GLU A 57 -8.68 27.36 -18.73
C GLU A 57 -10.18 27.66 -18.74
N ASN A 58 -10.94 26.94 -19.54
CA ASN A 58 -12.37 27.20 -19.72
C ASN A 58 -13.25 26.44 -18.71
N ASN A 59 -12.83 25.26 -18.24
CA ASN A 59 -13.68 24.35 -17.48
C ASN A 59 -13.20 24.08 -16.06
N LEU A 60 -11.92 24.32 -15.76
CA LEU A 60 -11.29 23.98 -14.48
C LEU A 60 -10.53 25.18 -13.88
N PRO A 61 -11.25 26.24 -13.49
CA PRO A 61 -10.64 27.51 -13.08
C PRO A 61 -9.75 27.39 -11.83
N LEU A 62 -10.06 26.48 -10.89
CA LEU A 62 -9.23 26.26 -9.71
C LEU A 62 -7.93 25.53 -10.07
N THR A 63 -8.00 24.53 -10.95
CA THR A 63 -6.82 23.84 -11.49
C THR A 63 -5.95 24.82 -12.29
N LYS A 64 -6.55 25.67 -13.11
CA LYS A 64 -5.83 26.74 -13.82
C LYS A 64 -5.07 27.62 -12.84
N LYS A 65 -5.75 28.16 -11.83
CA LYS A 65 -5.14 29.01 -10.80
C LYS A 65 -3.98 28.30 -10.08
N TYR A 66 -4.14 27.01 -9.77
CA TYR A 66 -3.07 26.21 -9.19
C TYR A 66 -1.86 26.11 -10.11
N LEU A 67 -2.07 25.83 -11.39
CA LEU A 67 -0.99 25.73 -12.38
C LEU A 67 -0.27 27.06 -12.57
N GLU A 68 -0.99 28.17 -12.65
CA GLU A 68 -0.42 29.53 -12.74
C GLU A 68 0.43 29.88 -11.51
N ASN A 69 -0.06 29.58 -10.30
CA ASN A 69 0.66 29.85 -9.06
C ASN A 69 2.00 29.09 -8.96
N PHE A 70 2.09 27.92 -9.58
CA PHE A 70 3.28 27.06 -9.52
C PHE A 70 3.95 26.87 -10.89
N GLU A 71 3.64 27.70 -11.87
CA GLU A 71 4.15 27.58 -13.24
C GLU A 71 5.67 27.55 -13.29
N LYS A 72 6.33 28.46 -12.56
CA LYS A 72 7.80 28.56 -12.50
C LYS A 72 8.42 27.29 -11.98
N GLU A 73 7.87 26.73 -10.89
CA GLU A 73 8.35 25.50 -10.27
C GLU A 73 8.11 24.29 -11.16
N ILE A 74 6.93 24.21 -11.78
CA ILE A 74 6.57 23.09 -12.66
C ILE A 74 7.41 23.12 -13.93
N LYS A 75 7.63 24.26 -14.53
CA LYS A 75 8.52 24.46 -15.69
C LYS A 75 9.99 24.20 -15.33
N GLY A 76 10.41 24.56 -14.12
CA GLY A 76 11.78 24.39 -13.64
C GLY A 76 12.20 22.95 -13.33
N ARG A 77 11.28 21.98 -13.39
CA ARG A 77 11.58 20.56 -13.13
C ARG A 77 12.66 20.03 -14.08
N GLU A 78 13.54 19.14 -13.58
CA GLU A 78 14.63 18.54 -14.37
C GLU A 78 15.46 19.60 -15.11
N LYS A 79 15.93 20.62 -14.39
CA LYS A 79 16.73 21.72 -14.95
C LYS A 79 16.03 22.51 -16.08
N GLY A 80 14.70 22.67 -15.94
CA GLY A 80 13.93 23.45 -16.91
C GLY A 80 13.52 22.71 -18.18
N LYS A 81 13.56 21.38 -18.16
CA LYS A 81 13.20 20.54 -19.32
C LYS A 81 11.81 20.82 -19.91
N MET A 82 10.91 21.35 -19.07
CA MET A 82 9.54 21.69 -19.47
C MET A 82 9.33 23.18 -19.83
N SER A 83 10.35 24.03 -19.69
CA SER A 83 10.21 25.48 -19.75
C SER A 83 9.68 26.01 -21.10
N ASN A 84 10.04 25.37 -22.21
CA ASN A 84 9.68 25.82 -23.56
C ASN A 84 8.58 24.94 -24.19
N ARG A 85 7.88 24.13 -23.42
CA ARG A 85 6.84 23.25 -23.92
C ARG A 85 5.45 23.86 -23.71
N GLN A 86 4.56 23.65 -24.65
CA GLN A 86 3.15 24.06 -24.51
C GLN A 86 2.45 23.20 -23.42
N ASP A 87 2.82 21.93 -23.32
CA ASP A 87 2.33 20.97 -22.32
C ASP A 87 3.19 20.93 -21.05
N TRP A 88 3.73 22.08 -20.62
CA TRP A 88 4.66 22.22 -19.49
C TRP A 88 4.15 21.64 -18.17
N TYR A 89 2.85 21.46 -18.00
CA TYR A 89 2.20 20.84 -16.85
C TYR A 89 2.17 19.30 -16.92
N ALA A 90 2.55 18.71 -18.06
CA ALA A 90 2.65 17.27 -18.26
C ALA A 90 3.73 16.62 -17.36
N TYR A 91 3.67 15.31 -17.20
CA TYR A 91 4.77 14.56 -16.61
C TYR A 91 5.97 14.53 -17.55
N ILE A 92 7.17 14.68 -16.99
CA ILE A 92 8.41 14.70 -17.79
C ILE A 92 8.69 13.31 -18.41
N TYR A 93 8.36 12.27 -17.69
CA TYR A 93 8.56 10.88 -18.10
C TYR A 93 7.26 10.07 -17.96
N PRO A 94 6.25 10.32 -18.81
CA PRO A 94 5.00 9.58 -18.76
C PRO A 94 5.25 8.13 -19.21
N LYS A 95 5.04 7.17 -18.31
CA LYS A 95 5.19 5.73 -18.61
C LYS A 95 3.97 4.97 -18.09
N ASN A 96 3.46 4.05 -18.90
CA ASN A 96 2.39 3.13 -18.51
C ASN A 96 1.15 3.83 -17.92
N LEU A 97 0.86 5.06 -18.33
CA LEU A 97 -0.25 5.84 -17.79
C LEU A 97 -1.60 5.11 -17.97
N ASP A 98 -1.72 4.34 -19.05
CA ASP A 98 -2.89 3.52 -19.38
C ASP A 98 -3.13 2.35 -18.41
N LYS A 99 -2.15 1.99 -17.59
CA LYS A 99 -2.23 0.89 -16.64
C LYS A 99 -2.77 1.29 -15.27
N PHE A 100 -2.72 2.58 -14.94
CA PHE A 100 -3.14 3.04 -13.62
C PHE A 100 -4.63 2.85 -13.33
N ASP A 101 -5.47 2.91 -14.36
CA ASP A 101 -6.93 2.71 -14.25
C ASP A 101 -7.35 1.23 -14.29
N SER A 102 -6.40 0.29 -14.24
CA SER A 102 -6.69 -1.15 -14.20
C SER A 102 -6.62 -1.67 -12.77
N SER A 103 -7.39 -2.74 -12.49
CA SER A 103 -7.14 -3.55 -11.29
C SER A 103 -5.69 -3.99 -11.25
N LYS A 104 -5.08 -3.99 -10.09
CA LYS A 104 -3.64 -4.27 -9.96
C LYS A 104 -3.23 -4.72 -8.58
N ILE A 105 -2.26 -5.59 -8.54
CA ILE A 105 -1.53 -5.95 -7.32
C ILE A 105 -0.36 -4.98 -7.20
N MET A 106 -0.14 -4.43 -6.01
CA MET A 106 0.92 -3.44 -5.76
C MET A 106 1.89 -3.91 -4.70
N THR A 107 3.18 -3.58 -4.87
CA THR A 107 4.26 -3.91 -3.94
C THR A 107 5.20 -2.73 -3.74
N ARG A 108 5.87 -2.66 -2.59
CA ARG A 108 6.96 -1.71 -2.34
C ARG A 108 8.17 -2.03 -3.21
N GLU A 109 8.99 -1.01 -3.51
CA GLU A 109 10.29 -1.20 -4.16
C GLU A 109 11.27 -1.98 -3.28
N ILE A 110 11.29 -1.71 -1.97
CA ILE A 110 12.22 -2.32 -1.02
C ILE A 110 11.42 -2.86 0.17
N SER A 111 11.62 -4.14 0.52
CA SER A 111 10.88 -4.79 1.59
C SER A 111 11.66 -5.93 2.24
N LEU A 112 11.32 -6.18 3.51
CA LEU A 112 11.71 -7.38 4.27
C LEU A 112 10.53 -8.36 4.20
N GLY A 113 10.48 -9.17 3.15
CA GLY A 113 9.37 -10.09 2.88
C GLY A 113 8.39 -9.59 1.81
N CYS A 114 7.50 -10.46 1.37
CA CYS A 114 6.44 -10.13 0.44
C CYS A 114 5.42 -9.18 1.10
N ASN A 115 4.95 -8.20 0.35
CA ASN A 115 4.10 -7.13 0.87
C ASN A 115 3.04 -6.68 -0.13
N MET A 116 2.53 -7.62 -0.92
CA MET A 116 1.56 -7.31 -1.98
C MET A 116 0.19 -6.97 -1.40
N THR A 117 -0.44 -5.97 -2.01
CA THR A 117 -1.83 -5.62 -1.76
C THR A 117 -2.59 -5.38 -3.06
N TYR A 118 -3.90 -5.19 -3.00
CA TYR A 118 -4.76 -5.23 -4.18
C TYR A 118 -5.65 -3.99 -4.32
N ASP A 119 -5.56 -3.33 -5.47
CA ASP A 119 -6.49 -2.31 -5.93
C ASP A 119 -7.45 -2.92 -6.95
N SER A 120 -8.59 -3.40 -6.48
CA SER A 120 -9.60 -4.09 -7.30
C SER A 120 -10.29 -3.17 -8.30
N GLU A 121 -10.40 -1.87 -7.99
CA GLU A 121 -11.13 -0.90 -8.79
C GLU A 121 -10.25 -0.12 -9.76
N GLY A 122 -8.92 -0.25 -9.67
CA GLY A 122 -8.00 0.53 -10.50
C GLY A 122 -8.01 2.02 -10.20
N LYS A 123 -8.41 2.41 -9.00
CA LYS A 123 -8.56 3.83 -8.64
C LYS A 123 -7.33 4.46 -7.99
N ILE A 124 -6.37 3.63 -7.58
CA ILE A 124 -5.23 4.07 -6.79
C ILE A 124 -3.99 4.18 -7.67
N TYR A 125 -3.40 5.35 -7.69
CA TYR A 125 -2.13 5.63 -8.35
C TYR A 125 -0.97 5.46 -7.40
N HIS A 126 0.24 5.36 -7.88
CA HIS A 126 1.42 5.22 -7.04
C HIS A 126 2.62 5.97 -7.62
N ASN A 127 3.57 6.29 -6.75
CA ASN A 127 4.85 6.87 -7.14
C ASN A 127 5.86 5.79 -7.60
N THR A 128 7.07 6.20 -7.92
CA THR A 128 8.15 5.33 -8.41
C THR A 128 8.70 4.35 -7.37
N LYS A 129 8.28 4.44 -6.11
CA LYS A 129 8.67 3.54 -5.02
C LYS A 129 7.68 2.40 -4.79
N VAL A 130 6.67 2.31 -5.64
CA VAL A 130 5.70 1.22 -5.67
C VAL A 130 5.67 0.65 -7.08
N TYR A 131 5.62 -0.66 -7.19
CA TYR A 131 5.47 -1.41 -8.44
C TYR A 131 4.10 -2.06 -8.48
N SER A 132 3.55 -2.21 -9.68
CA SER A 132 2.25 -2.85 -9.85
C SER A 132 2.28 -3.93 -10.92
N PHE A 133 1.51 -4.98 -10.67
CA PHE A 133 1.21 -6.06 -11.59
C PHE A 133 -0.20 -5.84 -12.13
N VAL A 134 -0.31 -5.71 -13.44
CA VAL A 134 -1.59 -5.67 -14.15
C VAL A 134 -1.71 -6.96 -14.94
N LYS A 135 -2.75 -7.73 -14.66
CA LYS A 135 -2.99 -9.01 -15.31
C LYS A 135 -3.20 -8.84 -16.81
N ASN A 136 -2.62 -9.73 -17.59
CA ASN A 136 -2.93 -9.81 -19.01
C ASN A 136 -4.35 -10.38 -19.19
N LYS A 137 -5.16 -9.72 -20.03
CA LYS A 137 -6.56 -10.09 -20.32
C LYS A 137 -6.75 -11.51 -20.86
N LYS A 138 -5.67 -12.17 -21.31
CA LYS A 138 -5.69 -13.58 -21.75
C LYS A 138 -5.97 -14.57 -20.62
N PHE A 139 -5.68 -14.19 -19.37
CA PHE A 139 -5.87 -15.06 -18.21
C PHE A 139 -7.20 -14.77 -17.56
N ASN A 140 -8.05 -15.80 -17.50
CA ASN A 140 -9.42 -15.70 -16.96
C ASN A 140 -9.50 -16.25 -15.52
N VAL A 141 -8.60 -15.80 -14.64
CA VAL A 141 -8.66 -16.07 -13.20
C VAL A 141 -8.67 -14.75 -12.44
N ASP A 142 -9.28 -14.70 -11.26
CA ASP A 142 -9.27 -13.50 -10.42
C ASP A 142 -7.84 -13.10 -10.03
N ASP A 143 -7.57 -11.80 -9.95
CA ASP A 143 -6.25 -11.27 -9.55
C ASP A 143 -5.83 -11.72 -8.15
N LYS A 144 -6.78 -12.09 -7.30
CA LYS A 144 -6.54 -12.58 -5.94
C LYS A 144 -5.84 -13.94 -5.90
N PHE A 145 -6.00 -14.78 -6.94
CA PHE A 145 -5.17 -15.97 -7.10
C PHE A 145 -3.69 -15.60 -7.13
N TYR A 146 -3.34 -14.62 -7.96
CA TYR A 146 -1.95 -14.14 -8.03
C TYR A 146 -1.54 -13.36 -6.78
N LEU A 147 -2.46 -12.68 -6.11
CA LEU A 147 -2.18 -11.99 -4.84
C LEU A 147 -1.73 -12.97 -3.76
N ALA A 148 -2.40 -14.13 -3.65
CA ALA A 148 -2.01 -15.21 -2.73
C ALA A 148 -0.61 -15.73 -3.08
N LEU A 149 -0.38 -16.06 -4.34
CA LEU A 149 0.87 -16.59 -4.86
C LEU A 149 2.06 -15.65 -4.61
N LEU A 150 1.89 -14.36 -4.95
CA LEU A 150 2.93 -13.34 -4.83
C LEU A 150 3.22 -12.94 -3.38
N ASN A 151 2.33 -13.28 -2.44
CA ASN A 151 2.54 -13.07 -1.01
C ASN A 151 3.10 -14.29 -0.27
N SER A 152 3.33 -15.40 -0.96
CA SER A 152 3.77 -16.67 -0.38
C SER A 152 5.27 -16.69 -0.02
N LYS A 153 5.66 -17.65 0.80
CA LYS A 153 7.07 -17.93 1.10
C LYS A 153 7.86 -18.40 -0.14
N VAL A 154 7.22 -19.03 -1.12
CA VAL A 154 7.87 -19.40 -2.39
C VAL A 154 8.33 -18.16 -3.15
N MET A 155 7.48 -17.13 -3.23
CA MET A 155 7.87 -15.86 -3.83
C MET A 155 9.00 -15.17 -3.05
N TRP A 156 8.95 -15.20 -1.73
CA TRP A 156 10.01 -14.65 -0.89
C TRP A 156 11.33 -15.39 -1.06
N PHE A 157 11.29 -16.72 -1.08
CA PHE A 157 12.45 -17.55 -1.36
C PHE A 157 13.04 -17.24 -2.74
N PHE A 158 12.20 -17.11 -3.77
CA PHE A 158 12.64 -16.73 -5.11
C PHE A 158 13.37 -15.39 -5.10
N ILE A 159 12.82 -14.36 -4.46
CA ILE A 159 13.44 -13.03 -4.39
C ILE A 159 14.75 -13.06 -3.60
N LYS A 160 14.83 -13.81 -2.49
CA LYS A 160 16.09 -13.98 -1.74
C LYS A 160 17.22 -14.57 -2.60
N ASN A 161 16.89 -15.49 -3.51
CA ASN A 161 17.89 -16.24 -4.29
C ASN A 161 18.17 -15.64 -5.68
N THR A 162 17.30 -14.82 -6.23
CA THR A 162 17.45 -14.26 -7.59
C THR A 162 17.44 -12.73 -7.64
N GLY A 163 17.02 -12.10 -6.57
CA GLY A 163 16.92 -10.65 -6.45
C GLY A 163 18.22 -9.99 -5.99
N SER A 164 18.12 -8.71 -5.68
CA SER A 164 19.21 -7.91 -5.10
C SER A 164 18.88 -7.55 -3.66
N GLU A 165 19.75 -7.90 -2.75
CA GLU A 165 19.71 -7.40 -1.40
C GLU A 165 20.05 -5.90 -1.39
N TYR A 166 19.28 -5.11 -0.64
CA TYR A 166 19.53 -3.67 -0.45
C TYR A 166 20.43 -3.44 0.76
N SER A 167 19.98 -3.78 1.94
CA SER A 167 20.75 -3.85 3.19
C SER A 167 19.89 -4.46 4.31
N GLY A 168 20.51 -5.10 5.31
CA GLY A 168 19.83 -5.57 6.52
C GLY A 168 18.71 -6.58 6.25
N GLY A 169 18.86 -7.43 5.25
CA GLY A 169 17.87 -8.42 4.83
C GLY A 169 16.71 -7.88 4.00
N TYR A 170 16.72 -6.58 3.64
CA TYR A 170 15.74 -6.02 2.71
C TYR A 170 16.14 -6.34 1.27
N TYR A 171 15.16 -6.67 0.45
CA TYR A 171 15.34 -7.00 -0.97
C TYR A 171 14.58 -6.04 -1.88
N VAL A 172 15.02 -5.98 -3.14
CA VAL A 172 14.50 -5.08 -4.17
C VAL A 172 13.43 -5.77 -5.00
N PHE A 173 12.20 -5.25 -4.97
CA PHE A 173 11.03 -5.73 -5.71
C PHE A 173 10.81 -4.93 -7.00
N LYS A 174 11.83 -4.85 -7.86
CA LYS A 174 11.75 -4.20 -9.18
C LYS A 174 11.35 -5.20 -10.28
N THR A 175 10.83 -4.67 -11.36
CA THR A 175 10.35 -5.45 -12.50
C THR A 175 11.36 -6.52 -13.01
N ASN A 176 12.65 -6.20 -13.04
CA ASN A 176 13.71 -7.13 -13.48
C ASN A 176 13.88 -8.34 -12.54
N TYR A 177 13.55 -8.20 -11.25
CA TYR A 177 13.59 -9.30 -10.28
C TYR A 177 12.24 -10.00 -10.12
N LEU A 178 11.14 -9.27 -10.34
CA LEU A 178 9.78 -9.81 -10.20
C LEU A 178 9.33 -10.59 -11.46
N LYS A 179 9.65 -10.07 -12.64
CA LYS A 179 9.20 -10.64 -13.92
C LYS A 179 9.66 -12.08 -14.19
N PRO A 180 10.87 -12.52 -13.74
CA PRO A 180 11.32 -13.90 -13.93
C PRO A 180 10.62 -14.92 -13.02
N PHE A 181 9.82 -14.50 -12.03
CA PHE A 181 9.11 -15.44 -11.16
C PHE A 181 8.23 -16.39 -11.98
N PRO A 182 8.43 -17.72 -11.87
CA PRO A 182 7.70 -18.68 -12.66
C PRO A 182 6.27 -18.81 -12.13
N LEU A 183 5.31 -18.33 -12.91
CA LEU A 183 3.89 -18.52 -12.57
C LEU A 183 3.47 -19.94 -12.97
N PRO A 184 2.77 -20.68 -12.08
CA PRO A 184 2.25 -22.01 -12.38
C PRO A 184 1.07 -21.93 -13.35
N GLU A 185 0.67 -23.05 -13.91
CA GLU A 185 -0.64 -23.18 -14.56
C GLU A 185 -1.75 -22.96 -13.54
N ILE A 186 -2.88 -22.42 -14.02
CA ILE A 186 -4.03 -22.16 -13.14
C ILE A 186 -4.65 -23.52 -12.77
N PRO A 187 -4.65 -23.89 -11.49
CA PRO A 187 -5.18 -25.17 -11.05
C PRO A 187 -6.73 -25.15 -11.01
N ASP A 188 -7.34 -26.32 -11.05
CA ASP A 188 -8.80 -26.47 -10.96
C ASP A 188 -9.37 -25.92 -9.64
N ASN A 189 -8.57 -25.94 -8.58
CA ASN A 189 -8.94 -25.41 -7.26
C ASN A 189 -8.51 -23.93 -7.04
N ALA A 190 -8.28 -23.16 -8.10
CA ALA A 190 -7.89 -21.75 -8.02
C ALA A 190 -8.83 -20.91 -7.13
N GLU A 191 -10.12 -21.29 -7.05
CA GLU A 191 -11.11 -20.61 -6.20
C GLU A 191 -10.72 -20.64 -4.72
N MET A 192 -10.11 -21.71 -4.24
CA MET A 192 -9.64 -21.80 -2.85
C MET A 192 -8.58 -20.72 -2.52
N PHE A 193 -7.69 -20.43 -3.46
CA PHE A 193 -6.69 -19.34 -3.31
C PHE A 193 -7.38 -17.98 -3.24
N ILE A 194 -8.40 -17.76 -4.07
CA ILE A 194 -9.19 -16.52 -4.13
C ILE A 194 -9.89 -16.29 -2.80
N GLU A 195 -10.58 -17.31 -2.27
CA GLU A 195 -11.26 -17.27 -0.97
C GLU A 195 -10.29 -16.96 0.18
N LYS A 196 -9.10 -17.58 0.19
CA LYS A 196 -8.07 -17.29 1.20
C LYS A 196 -7.53 -15.87 1.08
N ALA A 197 -7.29 -15.38 -0.13
CA ALA A 197 -6.86 -14.00 -0.34
C ALA A 197 -7.95 -12.99 0.09
N ASP A 198 -9.23 -13.26 -0.20
CA ASP A 198 -10.36 -12.47 0.31
C ASP A 198 -10.41 -12.44 1.83
N LYS A 199 -10.25 -13.62 2.46
CA LYS A 199 -10.18 -13.72 3.92
C LYS A 199 -9.00 -12.90 4.47
N MET A 200 -7.84 -12.96 3.86
CA MET A 200 -6.67 -12.17 4.26
C MET A 200 -6.91 -10.65 4.13
N LEU A 201 -7.50 -10.21 3.03
CA LEU A 201 -7.86 -8.79 2.83
C LEU A 201 -8.87 -8.32 3.88
N PHE A 202 -9.89 -9.14 4.18
CA PHE A 202 -10.91 -8.85 5.18
C PHE A 202 -10.32 -8.77 6.60
N LEU A 203 -9.52 -9.76 7.01
CA LEU A 203 -8.91 -9.80 8.34
C LEU A 203 -7.95 -8.62 8.56
N ASN A 204 -7.10 -8.32 7.57
CA ASN A 204 -6.19 -7.18 7.65
C ASN A 204 -6.94 -5.83 7.71
N LYS A 205 -8.06 -5.71 7.00
CA LYS A 205 -8.95 -4.54 7.11
C LYS A 205 -9.52 -4.43 8.52
N ASN A 206 -10.03 -5.50 9.09
CA ASN A 206 -10.62 -5.51 10.44
C ASN A 206 -9.58 -5.17 11.51
N LEU A 207 -8.39 -5.78 11.46
CA LEU A 207 -7.29 -5.44 12.38
C LEU A 207 -6.91 -3.95 12.29
N GLN A 208 -6.86 -3.44 11.08
CA GLN A 208 -6.55 -2.03 10.85
C GLN A 208 -7.64 -1.09 11.38
N GLU A 209 -8.91 -1.43 11.21
CA GLU A 209 -10.05 -0.66 11.72
C GLU A 209 -10.10 -0.67 13.25
N LEU A 210 -9.91 -1.82 13.87
CA LEU A 210 -9.79 -1.99 15.33
C LEU A 210 -8.63 -1.15 15.87
N SER A 211 -7.44 -1.31 15.28
CA SER A 211 -6.26 -0.53 15.68
C SER A 211 -6.50 0.97 15.61
N GLN A 212 -7.13 1.45 14.54
CA GLN A 212 -7.45 2.87 14.40
C GLN A 212 -8.51 3.37 15.38
N LYS A 213 -9.50 2.53 15.72
CA LYS A 213 -10.51 2.87 16.73
C LYS A 213 -9.82 3.14 18.07
N PHE A 214 -8.93 2.26 18.48
CA PHE A 214 -8.16 2.43 19.72
C PHE A 214 -7.20 3.63 19.66
N GLN A 215 -6.51 3.83 18.56
CA GLN A 215 -5.64 5.00 18.35
C GLN A 215 -6.43 6.32 18.46
N ARG A 216 -7.63 6.39 17.87
CA ARG A 216 -8.51 7.58 18.02
C ARG A 216 -8.97 7.78 19.46
N LEU A 217 -9.24 6.70 20.19
CA LEU A 217 -9.57 6.78 21.62
C LEU A 217 -8.42 7.39 22.41
N LEU A 218 -7.18 6.91 22.19
CA LEU A 218 -5.98 7.46 22.84
C LEU A 218 -5.76 8.92 22.50
N THR A 219 -5.81 9.28 21.22
CA THR A 219 -5.61 10.65 20.74
C THR A 219 -6.61 11.61 21.37
N ARG A 220 -7.89 11.22 21.42
CA ARG A 220 -8.96 12.04 22.01
C ARG A 220 -8.86 12.14 23.53
N LYS A 221 -8.58 11.02 24.20
CA LYS A 221 -8.56 10.98 25.68
C LYS A 221 -7.37 11.75 26.25
N PHE A 222 -6.23 11.68 25.59
CA PHE A 222 -4.98 12.25 26.08
C PHE A 222 -4.51 13.48 25.27
N GLU A 223 -5.36 14.01 24.37
CA GLU A 223 -5.09 15.20 23.56
C GLU A 223 -3.73 15.11 22.83
N LEU A 224 -3.41 13.90 22.32
CA LEU A 224 -2.13 13.64 21.66
C LEU A 224 -2.16 14.14 20.22
N GLU A 225 -1.26 15.05 19.87
CA GLU A 225 -1.08 15.49 18.48
C GLU A 225 -0.57 14.34 17.59
N LYS A 226 0.26 13.46 18.15
CA LYS A 226 0.87 12.34 17.43
C LYS A 226 1.13 11.15 18.34
N LEU A 227 0.80 9.95 17.86
CA LEU A 227 1.15 8.71 18.51
C LEU A 227 2.58 8.26 18.17
N THR A 228 3.30 7.70 19.14
CA THR A 228 4.57 7.02 18.86
C THR A 228 4.34 5.80 17.95
N THR A 229 5.38 5.33 17.26
CA THR A 229 5.26 4.14 16.40
C THR A 229 4.74 2.93 17.19
N LYS A 230 5.20 2.75 18.43
CA LYS A 230 4.71 1.69 19.30
C LYS A 230 3.24 1.83 19.67
N LEU A 231 2.75 3.05 19.96
CA LEU A 231 1.34 3.28 20.22
C LEU A 231 0.45 3.15 18.96
N GLN A 232 1.01 3.27 17.77
CA GLN A 232 0.29 2.95 16.53
C GLN A 232 0.09 1.44 16.34
N GLU A 233 0.98 0.63 16.89
CA GLU A 233 0.94 -0.84 16.90
C GLU A 233 0.68 -1.39 18.32
N TRP A 234 -0.15 -0.68 19.09
CA TRP A 234 -0.42 -0.91 20.50
C TRP A 234 -0.75 -2.38 20.84
N TYR A 235 -1.41 -3.09 19.95
CA TYR A 235 -1.78 -4.49 20.11
C TYR A 235 -0.59 -5.46 20.13
N LEU A 236 0.61 -4.98 19.80
CA LEU A 236 1.87 -5.74 19.92
C LEU A 236 2.55 -5.54 21.29
N LEU A 237 2.04 -4.64 22.12
CA LEU A 237 2.63 -4.30 23.40
C LEU A 237 2.02 -5.13 24.53
N GLU A 238 2.81 -5.35 25.59
CA GLU A 238 2.26 -5.67 26.89
C GLU A 238 1.73 -4.41 27.58
N PHE A 239 0.77 -4.53 28.51
CA PHE A 239 0.19 -3.38 29.18
C PHE A 239 1.24 -2.47 29.84
N SER A 240 2.25 -3.08 30.49
CA SER A 240 3.35 -2.33 31.08
C SER A 240 4.17 -1.51 30.08
N GLU A 241 4.30 -2.01 28.84
CA GLU A 241 4.98 -1.30 27.76
C GLU A 241 4.09 -0.17 27.21
N PHE A 242 2.79 -0.41 27.10
CA PHE A 242 1.80 0.61 26.75
C PHE A 242 1.86 1.79 27.73
N VAL A 243 1.84 1.54 29.04
CA VAL A 243 1.99 2.58 30.08
C VAL A 243 3.33 3.31 29.96
N LYS A 244 4.43 2.62 29.65
CA LYS A 244 5.73 3.26 29.38
C LYS A 244 5.68 4.20 28.17
N GLU A 245 4.99 3.81 27.11
CA GLU A 245 4.85 4.66 25.91
C GLU A 245 3.97 5.89 26.18
N LEU A 246 2.93 5.77 27.01
CA LEU A 246 2.15 6.92 27.50
C LEU A 246 3.03 7.89 28.30
N LYS A 247 3.87 7.37 29.21
CA LYS A 247 4.83 8.19 29.99
C LYS A 247 5.82 8.95 29.09
N LYS A 248 6.28 8.36 27.98
CA LYS A 248 7.13 9.06 26.99
C LYS A 248 6.38 10.21 26.31
N SER A 249 5.07 10.08 26.16
CA SER A 249 4.18 11.14 25.66
C SER A 249 3.76 12.12 26.75
N LYS A 250 4.44 12.12 27.92
CA LYS A 250 4.19 12.97 29.08
C LYS A 250 2.87 12.71 29.79
N ILE A 251 2.21 11.58 29.55
CA ILE A 251 0.97 11.18 30.21
C ILE A 251 1.34 10.36 31.43
N LYS A 252 0.78 10.71 32.57
CA LYS A 252 0.89 9.96 33.82
C LYS A 252 -0.51 9.55 34.25
N LEU A 253 -0.75 8.27 34.36
CA LEU A 253 -1.98 7.71 34.89
C LEU A 253 -1.89 7.66 36.41
N SER A 254 -2.97 8.01 37.12
CA SER A 254 -3.16 7.62 38.51
C SER A 254 -3.40 6.10 38.62
N LEU A 255 -3.26 5.54 39.80
CA LEU A 255 -3.47 4.11 40.00
C LEU A 255 -4.87 3.65 39.54
N LYS A 256 -5.91 4.46 39.78
CA LYS A 256 -7.27 4.18 39.35
C LYS A 256 -7.39 4.18 37.83
N GLU A 257 -6.84 5.20 37.16
CA GLU A 257 -6.84 5.27 35.70
C GLU A 257 -6.03 4.14 35.08
N GLU A 258 -4.92 3.71 35.72
CA GLU A 258 -4.10 2.59 35.24
C GLU A 258 -4.92 1.29 35.25
N MET A 259 -5.69 1.02 36.32
CA MET A 259 -6.61 -0.12 36.39
C MET A 259 -7.71 -0.07 35.33
N GLU A 260 -8.36 1.08 35.14
CA GLU A 260 -9.40 1.26 34.13
C GLU A 260 -8.85 1.07 32.70
N TRP A 261 -7.64 1.58 32.43
CA TRP A 261 -6.97 1.43 31.15
C TRP A 261 -6.45 0.03 30.90
N GLU A 262 -6.06 -0.71 31.95
CA GLU A 262 -5.64 -2.11 31.80
C GLU A 262 -6.79 -2.96 31.28
N GLU A 263 -7.97 -2.83 31.85
CA GLU A 263 -9.17 -3.55 31.39
C GLU A 263 -9.50 -3.23 29.93
N ILE A 264 -9.58 -1.95 29.57
CA ILE A 264 -9.85 -1.48 28.20
C ILE A 264 -8.77 -1.99 27.23
N PHE A 265 -7.50 -1.94 27.63
CA PHE A 265 -6.40 -2.36 26.78
C PHE A 265 -6.43 -3.87 26.54
N LEU A 266 -6.60 -4.67 27.58
CA LEU A 266 -6.61 -6.13 27.48
C LEU A 266 -7.79 -6.64 26.65
N GLU A 267 -8.98 -6.05 26.81
CA GLU A 267 -10.18 -6.38 26.01
C GLU A 267 -9.94 -6.15 24.50
N ASN A 268 -9.42 -4.98 24.14
CA ASN A 268 -9.10 -4.66 22.75
C ASN A 268 -7.92 -5.48 22.21
N LYS A 269 -6.93 -5.79 23.05
CA LYS A 269 -5.78 -6.63 22.69
C LYS A 269 -6.22 -8.05 22.35
N GLU A 270 -7.10 -8.64 23.17
CA GLU A 270 -7.63 -9.99 22.93
C GLU A 270 -8.35 -10.06 21.58
N GLU A 271 -9.15 -9.06 21.21
CA GLU A 271 -9.81 -8.99 19.90
C GLU A 271 -8.79 -8.90 18.77
N ALA A 272 -7.76 -8.05 18.91
CA ALA A 272 -6.69 -7.92 17.92
C ALA A 272 -5.86 -9.21 17.77
N GLU A 273 -5.57 -9.90 18.86
CA GLU A 273 -4.85 -11.18 18.86
C GLU A 273 -5.63 -12.30 18.18
N LYS A 274 -6.94 -12.38 18.39
CA LYS A 274 -7.81 -13.31 17.65
C LYS A 274 -7.69 -13.11 16.14
N ILE A 275 -7.80 -11.86 15.68
CA ILE A 275 -7.68 -11.52 14.26
C ILE A 275 -6.27 -11.86 13.75
N LYS A 276 -5.21 -11.52 14.49
CA LYS A 276 -3.82 -11.85 14.10
C LYS A 276 -3.59 -13.35 13.97
N ASN A 277 -4.08 -14.14 14.93
CA ASN A 277 -3.97 -15.59 14.87
C ASN A 277 -4.66 -16.17 13.63
N GLU A 278 -5.84 -15.63 13.26
CA GLU A 278 -6.51 -16.04 12.02
C GLU A 278 -5.72 -15.62 10.76
N ILE A 279 -5.09 -14.45 10.75
CA ILE A 279 -4.20 -14.01 9.67
C ILE A 279 -3.04 -14.99 9.53
N GLU A 280 -2.35 -15.32 10.63
CA GLU A 280 -1.20 -16.25 10.62
C GLU A 280 -1.58 -17.67 10.18
N MET A 281 -2.72 -18.16 10.65
CA MET A 281 -3.23 -19.47 10.21
C MET A 281 -3.57 -19.48 8.72
N THR A 282 -4.28 -18.47 8.25
CA THR A 282 -4.66 -18.36 6.84
C THR A 282 -3.43 -18.19 5.94
N ASP A 283 -2.41 -17.45 6.39
CA ASP A 283 -1.15 -17.29 5.66
C ASP A 283 -0.38 -18.63 5.52
N LYS A 284 -0.34 -19.42 6.60
CA LYS A 284 0.26 -20.77 6.56
C LYS A 284 -0.53 -21.73 5.65
N GLU A 285 -1.85 -21.61 5.60
CA GLU A 285 -2.69 -22.39 4.68
C GLU A 285 -2.38 -22.02 3.22
N ILE A 286 -2.27 -20.73 2.91
CA ILE A 286 -1.86 -20.25 1.58
C ILE A 286 -0.48 -20.79 1.22
N ASP A 287 0.51 -20.71 2.11
CA ASP A 287 1.85 -21.21 1.85
C ASP A 287 1.83 -22.71 1.52
N ARG A 288 1.08 -23.53 2.30
CA ARG A 288 0.92 -24.96 2.03
C ARG A 288 0.31 -25.22 0.64
N MET A 289 -0.77 -24.52 0.32
CA MET A 289 -1.42 -24.65 -1.00
C MET A 289 -0.45 -24.25 -2.13
N VAL A 290 0.40 -23.24 -1.91
CA VAL A 290 1.43 -22.85 -2.90
C VAL A 290 2.52 -23.89 -3.01
N TYR A 291 2.98 -24.53 -1.91
CA TYR A 291 3.93 -25.63 -1.97
C TYR A 291 3.41 -26.80 -2.78
N GLU A 292 2.15 -27.19 -2.54
CA GLU A 292 1.48 -28.25 -3.33
C GLU A 292 1.37 -27.87 -4.81
N LEU A 293 1.02 -26.62 -5.11
CA LEU A 293 0.87 -26.10 -6.48
C LEU A 293 2.18 -26.15 -7.26
N TYR A 294 3.33 -25.92 -6.58
CA TYR A 294 4.66 -26.04 -7.19
C TYR A 294 5.23 -27.46 -7.10
N GLY A 295 4.53 -28.42 -6.50
CA GLY A 295 4.97 -29.80 -6.34
C GLY A 295 6.19 -29.95 -5.45
N LEU A 296 6.36 -29.10 -4.44
CA LEU A 296 7.52 -29.13 -3.55
C LEU A 296 7.48 -30.34 -2.60
N SER A 297 8.59 -31.07 -2.51
CA SER A 297 8.81 -32.10 -1.49
C SER A 297 8.97 -31.49 -0.09
N GLU A 298 8.82 -32.32 0.96
CA GLU A 298 9.03 -31.86 2.33
C GLU A 298 10.45 -31.28 2.57
N GLU A 299 11.46 -31.79 1.88
CA GLU A 299 12.83 -31.27 1.98
C GLU A 299 12.94 -29.89 1.35
N GLU A 300 12.32 -29.69 0.17
CA GLU A 300 12.30 -28.39 -0.49
C GLU A 300 11.48 -27.36 0.29
N VAL A 301 10.37 -27.76 0.91
CA VAL A 301 9.61 -26.89 1.82
C VAL A 301 10.47 -26.41 2.98
N ARG A 302 11.27 -27.29 3.61
CA ARG A 302 12.20 -26.88 4.69
C ARG A 302 13.22 -25.85 4.21
N VAL A 303 13.71 -26.00 2.97
CA VAL A 303 14.62 -25.02 2.36
C VAL A 303 13.93 -23.67 2.11
N VAL A 304 12.69 -23.69 1.62
CA VAL A 304 11.91 -22.46 1.40
C VAL A 304 11.62 -21.74 2.72
N GLU A 305 11.41 -22.46 3.80
CA GLU A 305 11.08 -21.92 5.12
C GLU A 305 12.30 -21.47 5.94
N SER A 306 13.53 -21.84 5.54
CA SER A 306 14.78 -21.40 6.17
C SER A 306 15.19 -20.00 5.69
#